data_b4fd9ab63929ab22a24fb35d3c972eaf
#
_entry.id   b4fd9ab63929ab22a24fb35d3c972eaf
#
_cell.length_a   1.000
_cell.length_b   1.000
_cell.length_c   1.000
_cell.angle_alpha   90.00
_cell.angle_beta   90.00
_cell.angle_gamma   90.00
#
_symmetry.space_group_name_H-M   'P 1'
#
loop_
_entity.id
_entity.type
_entity.pdbx_description
1 polymer ?
#
loop_
_entity_poly.entity_id
_entity_poly.type
_entity_poly.pdbx_seq_one_letter_code
_entity_poly.pdbx_strand_id
1 'polypeptide(L)'
;MSRSVDLLLAAALVACAGSALARTSDRNQPMDTESQQNSCTLGDAGQCVMTGNVQITQGSLHIDAAKAVIYRDGGDISRAVLTGGPVVLKQQMDDGTPMTARASNVDYNLRTEIVVFTGDVQLDQPRGSMSGQRVVYNLKTGAIDSGGEGNGRVKMRILPKNIAPAPAATPKPAADAAPKTTP
;
A
#
# COMPACT_ATOMS: atom_id res chain seq x y z
N MET A 1 -40.40 42.14 -25.92
CA MET A 1 -40.88 40.77 -25.69
C MET A 1 -39.79 39.84 -26.14
N SER A 2 -39.40 38.91 -25.29
CA SER A 2 -38.37 37.85 -25.39
C SER A 2 -36.96 38.20 -24.88
N ARG A 3 -36.85 38.24 -23.58
CA ARG A 3 -35.61 38.16 -22.81
C ARG A 3 -35.75 36.97 -21.86
N SER A 4 -35.58 35.74 -22.31
CA SER A 4 -35.75 34.59 -21.41
C SER A 4 -35.12 33.27 -21.91
N VAL A 5 -34.13 33.31 -22.79
CA VAL A 5 -33.54 32.06 -23.34
C VAL A 5 -32.03 31.89 -23.08
N ASP A 6 -31.33 32.91 -22.53
CA ASP A 6 -29.87 32.88 -22.40
C ASP A 6 -29.34 32.43 -21.01
N LEU A 7 -30.18 31.79 -20.17
CA LEU A 7 -29.78 31.43 -18.79
C LEU A 7 -29.68 29.92 -18.53
N LEU A 8 -29.61 29.09 -19.55
CA LEU A 8 -29.59 27.61 -19.36
C LEU A 8 -28.35 26.87 -19.90
N LEU A 9 -27.25 27.57 -20.22
CA LEU A 9 -26.09 26.91 -20.80
C LEU A 9 -24.79 27.06 -19.98
N ALA A 10 -24.84 27.38 -18.69
CA ALA A 10 -23.64 27.59 -17.86
C ALA A 10 -23.53 26.62 -16.66
N ALA A 11 -24.14 25.44 -16.71
CA ALA A 11 -24.14 24.51 -15.56
C ALA A 11 -23.73 23.10 -15.93
N ALA A 12 -22.63 22.91 -16.69
CA ALA A 12 -22.15 21.54 -17.00
C ALA A 12 -20.65 21.48 -17.22
N LEU A 13 -19.82 21.97 -16.27
CA LEU A 13 -18.37 21.70 -16.29
C LEU A 13 -17.75 21.72 -14.88
N VAL A 14 -18.32 20.94 -13.97
CA VAL A 14 -17.64 20.61 -12.69
C VAL A 14 -17.87 19.13 -12.44
N ALA A 15 -17.03 18.29 -13.00
CA ALA A 15 -16.90 16.91 -12.52
C ALA A 15 -15.65 16.28 -13.13
N CYS A 16 -14.75 15.87 -12.25
CA CYS A 16 -13.76 14.81 -12.33
C CYS A 16 -12.38 15.23 -11.84
N ALA A 17 -12.31 15.76 -10.63
CA ALA A 17 -11.11 15.54 -9.82
C ALA A 17 -11.31 14.20 -9.07
N GLY A 18 -11.08 13.09 -9.75
CA GLY A 18 -11.04 11.79 -9.13
C GLY A 18 -9.85 11.73 -8.17
N SER A 19 -10.10 11.83 -6.88
CA SER A 19 -9.12 11.61 -5.82
C SER A 19 -8.69 10.14 -5.88
N ALA A 20 -7.43 9.87 -6.19
CA ALA A 20 -6.84 8.54 -6.06
C ALA A 20 -6.63 8.25 -4.55
N LEU A 21 -7.70 7.82 -3.89
CA LEU A 21 -7.67 7.40 -2.49
C LEU A 21 -7.52 5.87 -2.43
N ALA A 22 -6.81 5.37 -1.42
CA ALA A 22 -6.88 3.96 -1.07
C ALA A 22 -8.35 3.57 -0.87
N ARG A 23 -8.73 2.36 -1.32
CA ARG A 23 -10.14 1.96 -1.41
C ARG A 23 -10.87 2.16 -0.08
N THR A 24 -11.63 3.22 0.02
CA THR A 24 -12.36 3.63 1.24
C THR A 24 -13.36 2.56 1.68
N SER A 25 -13.87 1.75 0.73
CA SER A 25 -14.77 0.63 1.01
C SER A 25 -14.12 -0.48 1.82
N ASP A 26 -12.80 -0.67 1.75
CA ASP A 26 -12.11 -1.76 2.45
C ASP A 26 -12.15 -1.58 3.97
N ARG A 27 -12.12 -0.34 4.46
CA ARG A 27 -12.17 -0.03 5.90
C ARG A 27 -13.46 -0.44 6.59
N ASN A 28 -14.53 -0.60 5.83
CA ASN A 28 -15.83 -1.03 6.34
C ASN A 28 -16.01 -2.55 6.26
N GLN A 29 -15.01 -3.28 5.74
CA GLN A 29 -15.02 -4.75 5.69
C GLN A 29 -14.49 -5.33 6.99
N PRO A 30 -14.91 -6.54 7.37
CA PRO A 30 -14.31 -7.27 8.47
C PRO A 30 -12.79 -7.39 8.27
N MET A 31 -12.05 -7.30 9.38
CA MET A 31 -10.61 -7.55 9.40
C MET A 31 -10.37 -8.95 9.95
N ASP A 32 -9.81 -9.82 9.12
CA ASP A 32 -9.40 -11.16 9.50
C ASP A 32 -7.89 -11.19 9.77
N THR A 33 -7.48 -11.91 10.83
CA THR A 33 -6.07 -12.03 11.22
C THR A 33 -5.71 -13.47 11.51
N GLU A 34 -4.58 -13.92 10.96
CA GLU A 34 -4.01 -15.24 11.19
C GLU A 34 -2.56 -15.11 11.70
N SER A 35 -2.14 -15.97 12.61
CA SER A 35 -0.77 -16.02 13.14
C SER A 35 -0.50 -17.33 13.85
N GLN A 36 0.78 -17.67 14.04
CA GLN A 36 1.14 -18.88 14.81
C GLN A 36 0.88 -18.70 16.31
N GLN A 37 1.04 -17.47 16.83
CA GLN A 37 0.79 -17.15 18.23
C GLN A 37 0.07 -15.81 18.33
N ASN A 38 -0.90 -15.77 19.24
CA ASN A 38 -1.66 -14.57 19.53
C ASN A 38 -1.80 -14.39 21.05
N SER A 39 -1.45 -13.22 21.56
CA SER A 39 -1.59 -12.83 22.97
C SER A 39 -2.28 -11.48 23.04
N CYS A 40 -3.49 -11.46 23.60
CA CYS A 40 -4.30 -10.25 23.70
C CYS A 40 -4.61 -9.91 25.15
N THR A 41 -4.50 -8.64 25.50
CA THR A 41 -5.11 -8.06 26.69
C THR A 41 -6.50 -7.54 26.31
N LEU A 42 -7.53 -8.15 26.89
CA LEU A 42 -8.91 -7.76 26.64
C LEU A 42 -9.30 -6.60 27.56
N GLY A 43 -9.76 -5.50 26.98
CA GLY A 43 -10.17 -4.29 27.70
C GLY A 43 -10.25 -3.11 26.72
N ASP A 44 -10.77 -1.98 27.22
CA ASP A 44 -10.96 -0.77 26.40
C ASP A 44 -9.63 -0.17 25.93
N ALA A 45 -8.56 -0.32 26.71
CA ALA A 45 -7.19 0.08 26.39
C ALA A 45 -6.28 -1.17 26.41
N GLY A 46 -6.42 -2.04 25.43
CA GLY A 46 -5.67 -3.29 25.33
C GLY A 46 -4.77 -3.34 24.11
N GLN A 47 -3.96 -4.40 24.05
CA GLN A 47 -3.18 -4.72 22.86
C GLN A 47 -3.25 -6.20 22.54
N CYS A 48 -3.18 -6.52 21.25
CA CYS A 48 -2.97 -7.86 20.74
C CYS A 48 -1.61 -7.95 20.08
N VAL A 49 -0.80 -8.92 20.51
CA VAL A 49 0.51 -9.22 19.90
C VAL A 49 0.39 -10.53 19.14
N MET A 50 0.63 -10.48 17.85
CA MET A 50 0.62 -11.62 16.94
C MET A 50 2.04 -11.87 16.45
N THR A 51 2.49 -13.13 16.44
CA THR A 51 3.81 -13.51 15.99
C THR A 51 3.80 -14.79 15.16
N GLY A 52 4.70 -14.84 14.18
CA GLY A 52 4.89 -15.97 13.27
C GLY A 52 3.87 -16.00 12.14
N ASN A 53 4.33 -15.78 10.91
CA ASN A 53 3.51 -15.81 9.68
C ASN A 53 2.19 -15.03 9.83
N VAL A 54 2.28 -13.80 10.33
CA VAL A 54 1.11 -12.96 10.53
C VAL A 54 0.53 -12.58 9.17
N GLN A 55 -0.74 -12.88 8.95
CA GLN A 55 -1.53 -12.45 7.79
C GLN A 55 -2.70 -11.62 8.29
N ILE A 56 -2.93 -10.47 7.65
CA ILE A 56 -4.07 -9.59 7.93
C ILE A 56 -4.75 -9.29 6.61
N THR A 57 -6.07 -9.49 6.56
CA THR A 57 -6.89 -9.17 5.39
C THR A 57 -8.05 -8.27 5.77
N GLN A 58 -8.33 -7.27 4.93
CA GLN A 58 -9.49 -6.39 5.07
C GLN A 58 -9.89 -5.86 3.70
N GLY A 59 -10.96 -6.40 3.13
CA GLY A 59 -11.35 -6.10 1.76
C GLY A 59 -10.25 -6.49 0.76
N SER A 60 -9.73 -5.54 -0.02
CA SER A 60 -8.60 -5.77 -0.94
C SER A 60 -7.23 -5.67 -0.26
N LEU A 61 -7.17 -5.18 0.98
CA LEU A 61 -5.93 -5.09 1.75
C LEU A 61 -5.49 -6.47 2.20
N HIS A 62 -4.25 -6.81 1.91
CA HIS A 62 -3.57 -8.02 2.36
C HIS A 62 -2.18 -7.68 2.88
N ILE A 63 -1.86 -8.10 4.11
CA ILE A 63 -0.59 -7.82 4.76
C ILE A 63 0.04 -9.12 5.24
N ASP A 64 1.31 -9.32 4.90
CA ASP A 64 2.16 -10.38 5.41
C ASP A 64 3.26 -9.76 6.31
N ALA A 65 3.42 -10.28 7.54
CA ALA A 65 4.40 -9.79 8.49
C ALA A 65 4.96 -10.92 9.38
N ALA A 66 6.11 -10.70 10.01
CA ALA A 66 6.60 -11.63 11.03
C ALA A 66 5.92 -11.41 12.38
N LYS A 67 5.59 -10.15 12.69
CA LYS A 67 4.93 -9.73 13.93
C LYS A 67 3.98 -8.57 13.66
N ALA A 68 2.86 -8.55 14.37
CA ALA A 68 1.95 -7.40 14.45
C ALA A 68 1.59 -7.11 15.90
N VAL A 69 1.51 -5.82 16.23
CA VAL A 69 0.98 -5.33 17.52
C VAL A 69 -0.18 -4.40 17.20
N ILE A 70 -1.37 -4.79 17.60
CA ILE A 70 -2.59 -4.01 17.43
C ILE A 70 -2.94 -3.38 18.76
N TYR A 71 -3.04 -2.06 18.80
CA TYR A 71 -3.43 -1.29 19.97
C TYR A 71 -4.90 -0.90 19.88
N ARG A 72 -5.60 -1.00 21.01
CA ARG A 72 -6.99 -0.58 21.16
C ARG A 72 -7.07 0.59 22.13
N ASP A 73 -8.03 1.46 21.92
CA ASP A 73 -8.33 2.58 22.80
C ASP A 73 -9.80 2.96 22.64
N GLY A 74 -10.55 2.98 23.77
CA GLY A 74 -11.99 3.16 23.77
C GLY A 74 -12.76 2.02 23.09
N GLY A 75 -12.19 0.78 23.11
CA GLY A 75 -12.79 -0.38 22.44
C GLY A 75 -12.43 -0.54 20.96
N ASP A 76 -11.98 0.51 20.29
CA ASP A 76 -11.64 0.50 18.87
C ASP A 76 -10.14 0.31 18.62
N ILE A 77 -9.77 -0.16 17.42
CA ILE A 77 -8.38 -0.23 17.00
C ILE A 77 -7.87 1.20 16.74
N SER A 78 -6.81 1.59 17.44
CA SER A 78 -6.22 2.93 17.35
C SER A 78 -4.90 2.97 16.57
N ARG A 79 -4.10 1.90 16.63
CA ARG A 79 -2.79 1.81 15.98
C ARG A 79 -2.44 0.36 15.68
N ALA A 80 -1.74 0.13 14.56
CA ALA A 80 -1.14 -1.14 14.21
C ALA A 80 0.34 -0.94 13.90
N VAL A 81 1.21 -1.75 14.53
CA VAL A 81 2.66 -1.77 14.27
C VAL A 81 3.03 -3.15 13.76
N LEU A 82 3.60 -3.20 12.54
CA LEU A 82 3.99 -4.44 11.88
C LEU A 82 5.50 -4.44 11.66
N THR A 83 6.12 -5.58 11.88
CA THR A 83 7.55 -5.80 11.64
C THR A 83 7.76 -7.09 10.86
N GLY A 84 8.73 -7.08 9.96
CA GLY A 84 9.05 -8.24 9.13
C GLY A 84 10.36 -8.05 8.39
N GLY A 85 10.74 -9.07 7.68
CA GLY A 85 11.90 -9.00 6.82
C GLY A 85 11.60 -9.47 5.38
N PRO A 86 10.77 -8.73 4.60
CA PRO A 86 10.00 -7.52 4.87
C PRO A 86 8.56 -7.75 5.36
N VAL A 87 7.89 -6.68 5.82
CA VAL A 87 6.43 -6.57 5.79
C VAL A 87 6.02 -6.31 4.35
N VAL A 88 5.05 -7.06 3.84
CA VAL A 88 4.51 -6.88 2.48
C VAL A 88 3.04 -6.50 2.60
N LEU A 89 2.67 -5.38 2.00
CA LEU A 89 1.31 -4.88 1.94
C LEU A 89 0.87 -4.83 0.48
N LYS A 90 -0.29 -5.39 0.18
CA LYS A 90 -0.94 -5.34 -1.13
C LYS A 90 -2.33 -4.78 -0.97
N GLN A 91 -2.74 -3.87 -1.85
CA GLN A 91 -4.06 -3.25 -1.82
C GLN A 91 -4.47 -2.80 -3.22
N GLN A 92 -5.77 -2.72 -3.48
CA GLN A 92 -6.31 -2.00 -4.63
C GLN A 92 -6.61 -0.56 -4.24
N MET A 93 -6.28 0.36 -5.13
CA MET A 93 -6.67 1.77 -5.02
C MET A 93 -8.14 1.96 -5.42
N ASP A 94 -8.73 3.13 -5.18
CA ASP A 94 -10.14 3.43 -5.56
C ASP A 94 -10.40 3.30 -7.06
N ASP A 95 -9.38 3.53 -7.88
CA ASP A 95 -9.45 3.34 -9.35
C ASP A 95 -9.26 1.87 -9.78
N GLY A 96 -9.16 0.94 -8.82
CA GLY A 96 -8.92 -0.49 -9.06
C GLY A 96 -7.48 -0.86 -9.38
N THR A 97 -6.55 0.10 -9.43
CA THR A 97 -5.14 -0.23 -9.68
C THR A 97 -4.49 -0.90 -8.47
N PRO A 98 -3.63 -1.93 -8.67
CA PRO A 98 -2.94 -2.57 -7.58
C PRO A 98 -1.79 -1.70 -7.05
N MET A 99 -1.61 -1.71 -5.73
CA MET A 99 -0.45 -1.15 -5.05
C MET A 99 0.22 -2.23 -4.22
N THR A 100 1.54 -2.27 -4.22
CA THR A 100 2.33 -3.12 -3.33
C THR A 100 3.33 -2.24 -2.59
N ALA A 101 3.38 -2.37 -1.26
CA ALA A 101 4.39 -1.73 -0.43
C ALA A 101 5.20 -2.80 0.32
N ARG A 102 6.50 -2.56 0.48
CA ARG A 102 7.42 -3.36 1.28
C ARG A 102 8.22 -2.47 2.20
N ALA A 103 8.43 -2.90 3.44
CA ALA A 103 9.25 -2.18 4.42
C ALA A 103 9.68 -3.13 5.55
N SER A 104 10.72 -2.78 6.31
CA SER A 104 11.07 -3.55 7.51
C SER A 104 10.08 -3.32 8.65
N ASN A 105 9.50 -2.11 8.71
CA ASN A 105 8.52 -1.72 9.73
C ASN A 105 7.42 -0.86 9.11
N VAL A 106 6.17 -1.08 9.56
CA VAL A 106 5.00 -0.29 9.19
C VAL A 106 4.26 0.11 10.46
N ASP A 107 4.03 1.41 10.63
CA ASP A 107 3.30 1.99 11.75
C ASP A 107 2.06 2.71 11.19
N TYR A 108 0.91 2.16 11.45
CA TYR A 108 -0.36 2.72 11.02
C TYR A 108 -1.13 3.30 12.20
N ASN A 109 -1.29 4.61 12.22
CA ASN A 109 -2.18 5.30 13.13
C ASN A 109 -3.57 5.42 12.48
N LEU A 110 -4.52 4.64 12.98
CA LEU A 110 -5.87 4.57 12.41
C LEU A 110 -6.68 5.85 12.66
N ARG A 111 -6.38 6.58 13.74
CA ARG A 111 -7.09 7.82 14.07
C ARG A 111 -6.73 8.99 13.15
N THR A 112 -5.45 9.10 12.78
CA THR A 112 -4.95 10.13 11.88
C THR A 112 -4.95 9.69 10.43
N GLU A 113 -5.15 8.38 10.18
CA GLU A 113 -5.05 7.74 8.88
C GLU A 113 -3.68 7.91 8.21
N ILE A 114 -2.63 7.94 9.05
CA ILE A 114 -1.24 8.07 8.60
C ILE A 114 -0.55 6.72 8.74
N VAL A 115 0.09 6.27 7.66
CA VAL A 115 0.95 5.09 7.63
C VAL A 115 2.40 5.55 7.45
N VAL A 116 3.28 5.08 8.33
CA VAL A 116 4.73 5.32 8.25
C VAL A 116 5.42 4.00 7.93
N PHE A 117 6.05 3.94 6.77
CA PHE A 117 6.92 2.85 6.35
C PHE A 117 8.37 3.20 6.67
N THR A 118 9.15 2.27 7.23
CA THR A 118 10.53 2.49 7.59
C THR A 118 11.39 1.25 7.28
N GLY A 119 12.60 1.49 6.78
CA GLY A 119 13.61 0.46 6.45
C GLY A 119 13.34 -0.19 5.10
N ASP A 120 14.23 0.08 4.14
CA ASP A 120 14.20 -0.47 2.77
C ASP A 120 12.83 -0.41 2.10
N VAL A 121 12.21 0.78 2.22
CA VAL A 121 10.85 1.00 1.72
C VAL A 121 10.85 0.93 0.20
N GLN A 122 9.94 0.13 -0.34
CA GLN A 122 9.62 0.05 -1.76
C GLN A 122 8.11 0.11 -1.92
N LEU A 123 7.64 1.02 -2.77
CA LEU A 123 6.24 1.18 -3.12
C LEU A 123 6.11 1.09 -4.64
N ASP A 124 5.32 0.12 -5.10
CA ASP A 124 5.13 -0.19 -6.50
C ASP A 124 3.66 0.00 -6.89
N GLN A 125 3.45 0.71 -7.98
CA GLN A 125 2.15 0.90 -8.65
C GLN A 125 2.35 0.73 -10.17
N PRO A 126 1.30 0.42 -10.96
CA PRO A 126 1.43 0.24 -12.40
C PRO A 126 2.06 1.45 -13.12
N ARG A 127 1.89 2.64 -12.59
CA ARG A 127 2.36 3.90 -13.20
C ARG A 127 3.63 4.47 -12.58
N GLY A 128 4.24 3.75 -11.65
CA GLY A 128 5.48 4.21 -11.05
C GLY A 128 5.89 3.43 -9.82
N SER A 129 7.10 3.68 -9.39
CA SER A 129 7.64 3.11 -8.16
C SER A 129 8.41 4.16 -7.37
N MET A 130 8.45 3.96 -6.06
CA MET A 130 9.21 4.80 -5.12
C MET A 130 10.00 3.91 -4.19
N SER A 131 11.23 4.30 -3.86
CA SER A 131 12.02 3.64 -2.82
C SER A 131 12.80 4.64 -1.98
N GLY A 132 12.99 4.31 -0.69
CA GLY A 132 13.68 5.15 0.28
C GLY A 132 13.77 4.48 1.64
N GLN A 133 14.33 5.17 2.62
CA GLN A 133 14.43 4.64 4.00
C GLN A 133 13.17 4.91 4.82
N ARG A 134 12.43 5.95 4.48
CA ARG A 134 11.19 6.32 5.17
C ARG A 134 10.18 6.92 4.18
N VAL A 135 8.93 6.47 4.27
CA VAL A 135 7.80 7.00 3.51
C VAL A 135 6.63 7.18 4.47
N VAL A 136 6.01 8.34 4.43
CA VAL A 136 4.78 8.67 5.17
C VAL A 136 3.65 8.79 4.17
N TYR A 137 2.61 8.02 4.36
CA TYR A 137 1.44 8.04 3.51
C TYR A 137 0.20 8.47 4.32
N ASN A 138 -0.42 9.55 3.90
CA ASN A 138 -1.70 10.01 4.44
C ASN A 138 -2.83 9.41 3.61
N LEU A 139 -3.55 8.45 4.18
CA LEU A 139 -4.63 7.74 3.50
C LEU A 139 -5.86 8.63 3.23
N LYS A 140 -6.03 9.69 4.02
CA LYS A 140 -7.17 10.62 3.87
C LYS A 140 -6.98 11.57 2.70
N THR A 141 -5.76 12.03 2.47
CA THR A 141 -5.45 13.02 1.43
C THR A 141 -4.78 12.42 0.20
N GLY A 142 -4.28 11.17 0.30
CA GLY A 142 -3.45 10.54 -0.72
C GLY A 142 -2.03 11.09 -0.80
N ALA A 143 -1.64 12.01 0.12
CA ALA A 143 -0.32 12.61 0.13
C ALA A 143 0.75 11.60 0.55
N ILE A 144 1.87 11.61 -0.15
CA ILE A 144 3.04 10.79 0.13
C ILE A 144 4.23 11.71 0.34
N ASP A 145 4.82 11.66 1.54
CA ASP A 145 6.08 12.31 1.88
C ASP A 145 7.16 11.24 2.01
N SER A 146 8.28 11.44 1.34
CA SER A 146 9.40 10.53 1.37
C SER A 146 10.69 11.27 1.65
N GLY A 147 11.51 10.69 2.51
CA GLY A 147 12.72 11.30 3.04
C GLY A 147 12.76 11.16 4.55
N GLY A 148 13.83 11.59 5.19
CA GLY A 148 14.00 11.51 6.63
C GLY A 148 15.40 11.85 7.05
N GLU A 149 15.63 11.91 8.35
CA GLU A 149 16.95 12.09 8.96
C GLU A 149 17.86 10.92 8.55
N GLY A 150 18.80 11.20 7.64
CA GLY A 150 19.78 10.23 7.13
C GLY A 150 20.16 10.50 5.69
N ASN A 151 21.35 10.04 5.28
CA ASN A 151 21.90 10.22 3.93
C ASN A 151 21.20 9.37 2.84
N GLY A 152 20.03 8.80 3.12
CA GLY A 152 19.26 7.98 2.19
C GLY A 152 18.60 8.80 1.10
N ARG A 153 18.92 8.51 -0.17
CA ARG A 153 18.25 9.15 -1.33
C ARG A 153 16.92 8.48 -1.60
N VAL A 154 15.90 9.28 -1.84
CA VAL A 154 14.63 8.79 -2.39
C VAL A 154 14.78 8.64 -3.89
N LYS A 155 14.36 7.48 -4.42
CA LYS A 155 14.29 7.22 -5.86
C LYS A 155 12.82 7.12 -6.24
N MET A 156 12.42 7.84 -7.28
CA MET A 156 11.07 7.78 -7.82
C MET A 156 11.15 7.54 -9.34
N ARG A 157 10.32 6.63 -9.83
CA ARG A 157 10.13 6.38 -11.26
C ARG A 157 8.67 6.63 -11.60
N ILE A 158 8.42 7.43 -12.60
CA ILE A 158 7.07 7.74 -13.11
C ILE A 158 7.01 7.30 -14.56
N LEU A 159 6.00 6.51 -14.92
CA LEU A 159 5.75 6.08 -16.29
C LEU A 159 4.75 7.03 -16.96
N PRO A 160 5.02 7.52 -18.16
CA PRO A 160 4.07 8.28 -18.97
C PRO A 160 2.81 7.46 -19.28
N LYS A 161 1.66 8.13 -19.47
CA LYS A 161 0.36 7.48 -19.72
C LYS A 161 0.32 6.53 -20.93
N ASN A 162 1.22 6.70 -21.90
CA ASN A 162 1.17 6.04 -23.21
C ASN A 162 2.24 4.94 -23.43
N ILE A 163 2.88 4.46 -22.36
CA ILE A 163 3.77 3.30 -22.49
C ILE A 163 2.95 2.07 -22.11
N ALA A 164 2.61 1.24 -23.13
CA ALA A 164 2.13 -0.11 -22.88
C ALA A 164 3.14 -0.88 -22.01
N PRO A 165 2.70 -1.76 -21.10
CA PRO A 165 3.62 -2.58 -20.32
C PRO A 165 4.57 -3.32 -21.29
N ALA A 166 5.89 -3.22 -21.05
CA ALA A 166 6.85 -3.99 -21.83
C ALA A 166 6.48 -5.48 -21.67
N PRO A 167 6.45 -6.26 -22.78
CA PRO A 167 6.21 -7.70 -22.70
C PRO A 167 7.23 -8.30 -21.72
N ALA A 168 6.76 -9.16 -20.82
CA ALA A 168 7.62 -9.90 -19.92
C ALA A 168 8.72 -10.57 -20.74
N ALA A 169 9.99 -10.31 -20.43
CA ALA A 169 11.13 -10.89 -21.12
C ALA A 169 11.00 -12.41 -21.02
N THR A 170 10.76 -13.04 -22.17
CA THR A 170 10.76 -14.52 -22.28
C THR A 170 12.16 -15.00 -21.88
N PRO A 171 12.27 -15.98 -20.97
CA PRO A 171 13.57 -16.55 -20.64
C PRO A 171 14.24 -17.07 -21.91
N LYS A 172 15.44 -16.57 -22.22
CA LYS A 172 16.26 -17.07 -23.32
C LYS A 172 16.54 -18.56 -23.08
N PRO A 173 16.23 -19.46 -24.02
CA PRO A 173 16.58 -20.88 -23.88
C PRO A 173 18.08 -21.02 -23.61
N ALA A 174 18.45 -21.80 -22.60
CA ALA A 174 19.85 -22.17 -22.35
C ALA A 174 20.40 -22.86 -23.59
N ALA A 175 21.51 -22.38 -24.09
CA ALA A 175 22.23 -22.99 -25.22
C ALA A 175 22.64 -24.40 -24.80
N ASP A 176 22.25 -25.37 -25.61
CA ASP A 176 22.54 -26.79 -25.54
C ASP A 176 24.05 -27.00 -25.47
N ALA A 177 24.52 -27.60 -24.38
CA ALA A 177 25.92 -27.96 -24.22
C ALA A 177 26.21 -29.18 -25.09
N ALA A 178 26.97 -29.02 -26.16
CA ALA A 178 27.43 -30.08 -27.01
C ALA A 178 28.25 -31.14 -26.23
N PRO A 179 28.09 -32.44 -26.52
CA PRO A 179 28.86 -33.49 -25.84
C PRO A 179 30.29 -33.48 -26.32
N LYS A 180 31.24 -33.44 -25.39
CA LYS A 180 32.68 -33.65 -25.67
C LYS A 180 32.90 -35.13 -25.94
N THR A 181 33.20 -35.47 -27.18
CA THR A 181 33.84 -36.75 -27.58
C THR A 181 35.29 -36.68 -27.17
N THR A 182 35.73 -37.65 -26.39
CA THR A 182 37.17 -37.94 -26.10
C THR A 182 37.61 -39.18 -26.91
N PRO A 183 38.82 -39.20 -27.50
CA PRO A 183 39.35 -40.33 -28.22
C PRO A 183 39.78 -41.46 -27.30
#